data_553b73c864762bba1228918fcd76fd12
#
_entry.id   553b73c864762bba1228918fcd76fd12
#
_cell.length_a   1.000
_cell.length_b   1.000
_cell.length_c   1.000
_cell.angle_alpha   90.00
_cell.angle_beta   90.00
_cell.angle_gamma   90.00
#
_symmetry.space_group_name_H-M   'P 1'
#
loop_
_entity.id
_entity.type
_entity.pdbx_description
1 polymer ?
#
loop_
_entity_poly.entity_id
_entity_poly.type
_entity_poly.pdbx_seq_one_letter_code
_entity_poly.pdbx_strand_id
1 'polypeptide(L)'
;MNNSKQSVVFLSGSPKVKQDEAVSDFLAKRGAQMLANDSLDARVICVRETLLHRQTEDAFTAVQNADAIVVIFPLYFFCMPAMLTRFLQDFAVRYPVASKKTNVYAIVNCGFPEPEINLEAMRVIDSFSRHTGRTFGGGTLVGCGGMLLAAQQAPFMKPLFEEIDGLFSRIHQDLNGQEPAKTLLSNTAAKFPRFLYFLAGNSGWHMAARKNGLRSNDLKRKPYQS
;
A
#
# COMPACT_ATOMS: atom_id res chain seq x y z
N MET A 1 -29.93 15.38 -14.14
CA MET A 1 -28.47 15.26 -14.12
C MET A 1 -28.12 13.86 -13.71
N ASN A 2 -27.55 13.06 -14.63
CA ASN A 2 -27.09 11.70 -14.29
C ASN A 2 -25.90 11.86 -13.34
N ASN A 3 -26.13 11.66 -12.06
CA ASN A 3 -25.04 11.63 -11.08
C ASN A 3 -24.31 10.30 -11.28
N SER A 4 -23.33 10.28 -12.20
CA SER A 4 -22.47 9.11 -12.36
C SER A 4 -21.75 8.88 -11.04
N LYS A 5 -21.85 7.68 -10.50
CA LYS A 5 -21.18 7.26 -9.28
C LYS A 5 -19.68 7.50 -9.40
N GLN A 6 -19.07 8.19 -8.44
CA GLN A 6 -17.61 8.37 -8.42
C GLN A 6 -16.92 7.03 -8.16
N SER A 7 -15.72 6.87 -8.69
CA SER A 7 -14.97 5.61 -8.61
C SER A 7 -13.60 5.79 -7.98
N VAL A 8 -13.28 4.91 -7.03
CA VAL A 8 -11.97 4.80 -6.40
C VAL A 8 -11.38 3.43 -6.68
N VAL A 9 -10.17 3.39 -7.20
CA VAL A 9 -9.44 2.14 -7.43
C VAL A 9 -8.30 2.02 -6.43
N PHE A 10 -8.33 0.95 -5.64
CA PHE A 10 -7.26 0.55 -4.73
C PHE A 10 -6.37 -0.48 -5.43
N LEU A 11 -5.10 -0.13 -5.66
CA LEU A 11 -4.10 -1.04 -6.22
C LEU A 11 -3.30 -1.67 -5.08
N SER A 12 -3.48 -2.96 -4.84
CA SER A 12 -2.61 -3.71 -3.95
C SER A 12 -1.39 -4.22 -4.70
N GLY A 13 -0.21 -3.67 -4.37
CA GLY A 13 1.07 -4.00 -4.98
C GLY A 13 1.86 -5.09 -4.24
N SER A 14 1.22 -5.87 -3.36
CA SER A 14 1.91 -6.96 -2.66
C SER A 14 2.26 -8.11 -3.59
N PRO A 15 3.50 -8.65 -3.55
CA PRO A 15 3.88 -9.84 -4.30
C PRO A 15 3.48 -11.16 -3.60
N LYS A 16 2.92 -11.12 -2.38
CA LYS A 16 2.55 -12.31 -1.61
C LYS A 16 1.49 -13.14 -2.32
N VAL A 17 1.64 -14.48 -2.25
CA VAL A 17 0.72 -15.45 -2.87
C VAL A 17 -0.60 -15.51 -2.10
N LYS A 18 -0.51 -15.52 -0.77
CA LYS A 18 -1.69 -15.55 0.11
C LYS A 18 -2.09 -14.11 0.43
N GLN A 19 -3.21 -13.69 -0.11
CA GLN A 19 -3.74 -12.32 0.06
C GLN A 19 -4.01 -11.99 1.53
N ASP A 20 -4.53 -12.94 2.31
CA ASP A 20 -4.83 -12.74 3.73
C ASP A 20 -3.60 -12.49 4.61
N GLU A 21 -2.39 -12.79 4.09
CA GLU A 21 -1.11 -12.50 4.73
C GLU A 21 -0.47 -11.18 4.25
N ALA A 22 -1.12 -10.45 3.34
CA ALA A 22 -0.58 -9.25 2.75
C ALA A 22 -1.18 -7.98 3.38
N VAL A 23 -0.33 -7.16 3.99
CA VAL A 23 -0.73 -5.86 4.56
C VAL A 23 -1.39 -4.97 3.53
N SER A 24 -0.86 -4.94 2.29
CA SER A 24 -1.41 -4.10 1.23
C SER A 24 -2.84 -4.50 0.85
N ASP A 25 -3.13 -5.81 0.78
CA ASP A 25 -4.49 -6.30 0.49
C ASP A 25 -5.45 -5.97 1.62
N PHE A 26 -5.00 -6.13 2.87
CA PHE A 26 -5.78 -5.78 4.05
C PHE A 26 -6.14 -4.29 4.06
N LEU A 27 -5.16 -3.40 3.84
CA LEU A 27 -5.39 -1.96 3.83
C LEU A 27 -6.25 -1.52 2.64
N ALA A 28 -6.08 -2.14 1.47
CA ALA A 28 -6.91 -1.86 0.30
C ALA A 28 -8.38 -2.24 0.53
N LYS A 29 -8.64 -3.41 1.10
CA LYS A 29 -9.98 -3.86 1.47
C LYS A 29 -10.60 -2.94 2.54
N ARG A 30 -9.81 -2.55 3.56
CA ARG A 30 -10.24 -1.60 4.60
C ARG A 30 -10.65 -0.25 4.00
N GLY A 31 -9.81 0.34 3.15
CA GLY A 31 -10.11 1.61 2.49
C GLY A 31 -11.33 1.51 1.58
N ALA A 32 -11.46 0.44 0.81
CA ALA A 32 -12.62 0.22 -0.04
C ALA A 32 -13.91 0.10 0.78
N GLN A 33 -13.91 -0.61 1.91
CA GLN A 33 -15.07 -0.73 2.80
C GLN A 33 -15.44 0.63 3.45
N MET A 34 -14.45 1.45 3.81
CA MET A 34 -14.72 2.77 4.40
C MET A 34 -15.28 3.77 3.41
N LEU A 35 -14.87 3.68 2.13
CA LEU A 35 -15.28 4.64 1.11
C LEU A 35 -16.53 4.24 0.33
N ALA A 36 -16.82 2.94 0.21
CA ALA A 36 -17.97 2.47 -0.54
C ALA A 36 -19.31 2.95 0.07
N ASN A 37 -20.12 3.62 -0.76
CA ASN A 37 -21.48 4.06 -0.40
C ASN A 37 -22.34 4.22 -1.68
N ASP A 38 -23.54 4.78 -1.55
CA ASP A 38 -24.47 4.92 -2.68
C ASP A 38 -23.93 5.82 -3.81
N SER A 39 -23.05 6.78 -3.49
CA SER A 39 -22.47 7.75 -4.43
C SER A 39 -21.05 7.41 -4.87
N LEU A 40 -20.37 6.46 -4.22
CA LEU A 40 -18.97 6.10 -4.47
C LEU A 40 -18.79 4.59 -4.60
N ASP A 41 -18.21 4.19 -5.74
CA ASP A 41 -17.79 2.81 -6.00
C ASP A 41 -16.31 2.63 -5.68
N ALA A 42 -15.96 1.62 -4.88
CA ALA A 42 -14.61 1.35 -4.45
C ALA A 42 -14.18 -0.06 -4.86
N ARG A 43 -13.27 -0.14 -5.83
CA ARG A 43 -12.77 -1.41 -6.38
C ARG A 43 -11.34 -1.70 -5.89
N VAL A 44 -11.10 -2.92 -5.42
CA VAL A 44 -9.75 -3.41 -5.09
C VAL A 44 -9.22 -4.23 -6.26
N ILE A 45 -8.01 -3.92 -6.72
CA ILE A 45 -7.27 -4.65 -7.75
C ILE A 45 -5.98 -5.19 -7.14
N CYS A 46 -5.84 -6.50 -7.08
CA CYS A 46 -4.60 -7.16 -6.73
C CYS A 46 -3.69 -7.23 -7.97
N VAL A 47 -2.64 -6.42 -8.00
CA VAL A 47 -1.72 -6.31 -9.14
C VAL A 47 -1.11 -7.68 -9.51
N ARG A 48 -0.73 -8.47 -8.50
CA ARG A 48 -0.18 -9.81 -8.72
C ARG A 48 -1.17 -10.73 -9.47
N GLU A 49 -2.41 -10.82 -9.00
CA GLU A 49 -3.44 -11.66 -9.63
C GLU A 49 -3.75 -11.18 -11.05
N THR A 50 -3.88 -9.86 -11.22
CA THR A 50 -4.11 -9.23 -12.53
C THR A 50 -3.04 -9.64 -13.56
N LEU A 51 -1.76 -9.59 -13.17
CA LEU A 51 -0.66 -9.96 -14.06
C LEU A 51 -0.63 -11.48 -14.34
N LEU A 52 -0.86 -12.31 -13.33
CA LEU A 52 -0.87 -13.75 -13.44
C LEU A 52 -2.01 -14.27 -14.35
N HIS A 53 -3.19 -13.69 -14.20
CA HIS A 53 -4.37 -14.10 -14.97
C HIS A 53 -4.52 -13.32 -16.29
N ARG A 54 -3.56 -12.47 -16.65
CA ARG A 54 -3.57 -11.66 -17.87
C ARG A 54 -4.80 -10.77 -18.02
N GLN A 55 -5.31 -10.25 -16.89
CA GLN A 55 -6.50 -9.38 -16.82
C GLN A 55 -6.11 -7.89 -16.78
N THR A 56 -5.02 -7.53 -17.46
CA THR A 56 -4.44 -6.17 -17.40
C THR A 56 -5.31 -5.13 -18.07
N GLU A 57 -5.97 -5.44 -19.18
CA GLU A 57 -6.82 -4.48 -19.91
C GLU A 57 -8.02 -4.02 -19.08
N ASP A 58 -8.67 -4.93 -18.38
CA ASP A 58 -9.80 -4.62 -17.50
C ASP A 58 -9.36 -3.76 -16.30
N ALA A 59 -8.22 -4.13 -15.71
CA ALA A 59 -7.62 -3.37 -14.62
C ALA A 59 -7.18 -1.97 -15.09
N PHE A 60 -6.55 -1.86 -16.25
CA PHE A 60 -6.11 -0.59 -16.81
C PHE A 60 -7.29 0.32 -17.14
N THR A 61 -8.35 -0.24 -17.71
CA THR A 61 -9.59 0.51 -17.97
C THR A 61 -10.19 1.04 -16.68
N ALA A 62 -10.23 0.23 -15.61
CA ALA A 62 -10.71 0.68 -14.31
C ALA A 62 -9.85 1.82 -13.73
N VAL A 63 -8.51 1.69 -13.82
CA VAL A 63 -7.56 2.73 -13.35
C VAL A 63 -7.68 4.02 -14.18
N GLN A 64 -7.83 3.93 -15.51
CA GLN A 64 -7.97 5.10 -16.38
C GLN A 64 -9.25 5.88 -16.11
N ASN A 65 -10.33 5.19 -15.75
CA ASN A 65 -11.64 5.79 -15.51
C ASN A 65 -11.88 6.16 -14.04
N ALA A 66 -10.92 5.93 -13.15
CA ALA A 66 -11.05 6.25 -11.74
C ALA A 66 -10.98 7.76 -11.46
N ASP A 67 -11.77 8.24 -10.50
CA ASP A 67 -11.68 9.60 -9.95
C ASP A 67 -10.53 9.70 -8.93
N ALA A 68 -10.27 8.61 -8.21
CA ALA A 68 -9.10 8.48 -7.36
C ALA A 68 -8.45 7.10 -7.49
N ILE A 69 -7.12 7.07 -7.39
CA ILE A 69 -6.30 5.86 -7.38
C ILE A 69 -5.53 5.83 -6.05
N VAL A 70 -5.60 4.72 -5.33
CA VAL A 70 -4.85 4.53 -4.08
C VAL A 70 -3.88 3.38 -4.26
N VAL A 71 -2.60 3.67 -4.32
CA VAL A 71 -1.54 2.66 -4.52
C VAL A 71 -0.99 2.23 -3.17
N ILE A 72 -1.17 0.96 -2.80
CA ILE A 72 -0.77 0.42 -1.50
C ILE A 72 0.24 -0.71 -1.71
N PHE A 73 1.45 -0.57 -1.17
CA PHE A 73 2.49 -1.55 -1.40
C PHE A 73 3.53 -1.64 -0.28
N PRO A 74 4.19 -2.79 -0.12
CA PRO A 74 5.31 -2.94 0.79
C PRO A 74 6.58 -2.38 0.16
N LEU A 75 7.46 -1.81 1.00
CA LEU A 75 8.79 -1.38 0.59
C LEU A 75 9.69 -2.60 0.32
N TYR A 76 10.22 -2.71 -0.89
CA TYR A 76 11.22 -3.69 -1.28
C TYR A 76 12.44 -2.99 -1.87
N PHE A 77 13.62 -3.20 -1.27
CA PHE A 77 14.86 -2.53 -1.70
C PHE A 77 14.69 -1.01 -1.89
N PHE A 78 14.10 -0.36 -0.90
CA PHE A 78 13.81 1.08 -0.87
C PHE A 78 12.87 1.59 -1.98
N CYS A 79 12.21 0.69 -2.69
CA CYS A 79 11.26 1.01 -3.75
C CYS A 79 10.03 0.10 -3.70
N MET A 80 9.19 0.17 -4.74
CA MET A 80 8.04 -0.70 -4.90
C MET A 80 8.44 -2.09 -5.43
N PRO A 81 7.62 -3.13 -5.18
CA PRO A 81 7.84 -4.45 -5.78
C PRO A 81 7.86 -4.42 -7.32
N ALA A 82 8.71 -5.25 -7.93
CA ALA A 82 8.88 -5.28 -9.39
C ALA A 82 7.57 -5.50 -10.17
N MET A 83 6.64 -6.29 -9.62
CA MET A 83 5.33 -6.51 -10.25
C MET A 83 4.50 -5.23 -10.31
N LEU A 84 4.52 -4.42 -9.25
CA LEU A 84 3.84 -3.12 -9.24
C LEU A 84 4.54 -2.15 -10.20
N THR A 85 5.87 -2.12 -10.21
CA THR A 85 6.64 -1.30 -11.17
C THR A 85 6.25 -1.64 -12.59
N ARG A 86 6.22 -2.92 -12.95
CA ARG A 86 5.82 -3.39 -14.28
C ARG A 86 4.39 -2.97 -14.63
N PHE A 87 3.44 -3.18 -13.71
CA PHE A 87 2.05 -2.80 -13.92
C PHE A 87 1.90 -1.29 -14.19
N LEU A 88 2.56 -0.44 -13.40
CA LEU A 88 2.49 1.03 -13.58
C LEU A 88 3.19 1.49 -14.85
N GLN A 89 4.30 0.87 -15.25
CA GLN A 89 4.99 1.16 -16.52
C GLN A 89 4.13 0.79 -17.72
N ASP A 90 3.58 -0.43 -17.75
CA ASP A 90 2.71 -0.90 -18.84
C ASP A 90 1.43 -0.03 -18.91
N PHE A 91 0.87 0.35 -17.76
CA PHE A 91 -0.25 1.29 -17.69
C PHE A 91 0.12 2.68 -18.26
N ALA A 92 1.27 3.23 -17.89
CA ALA A 92 1.71 4.55 -18.38
C ALA A 92 1.97 4.55 -19.89
N VAL A 93 2.47 3.44 -20.45
CA VAL A 93 2.62 3.28 -21.92
C VAL A 93 1.24 3.25 -22.60
N ARG A 94 0.28 2.54 -22.02
CA ARG A 94 -1.07 2.39 -22.59
C ARG A 94 -1.92 3.65 -22.43
N TYR A 95 -1.76 4.37 -21.32
CA TYR A 95 -2.52 5.54 -20.93
C TYR A 95 -1.60 6.67 -20.43
N PRO A 96 -0.82 7.26 -21.33
CA PRO A 96 0.20 8.26 -20.96
C PRO A 96 -0.40 9.56 -20.41
N VAL A 97 -1.70 9.79 -20.66
CA VAL A 97 -2.40 10.99 -20.19
C VAL A 97 -3.74 10.58 -19.56
N ALA A 98 -4.06 11.20 -18.43
CA ALA A 98 -5.35 11.03 -17.79
C ALA A 98 -6.49 11.49 -18.67
N SER A 99 -7.59 10.73 -18.75
CA SER A 99 -8.79 11.10 -19.51
C SER A 99 -9.67 12.13 -18.79
N LYS A 100 -9.49 12.26 -17.49
CA LYS A 100 -10.19 13.21 -16.61
C LYS A 100 -9.30 13.61 -15.43
N LYS A 101 -9.74 14.56 -14.62
CA LYS A 101 -9.08 14.90 -13.36
C LYS A 101 -9.09 13.65 -12.45
N THR A 102 -7.93 13.12 -12.13
CA THR A 102 -7.75 11.93 -11.29
C THR A 102 -6.72 12.20 -10.22
N ASN A 103 -7.06 12.00 -8.97
CA ASN A 103 -6.14 12.12 -7.86
C ASN A 103 -5.46 10.77 -7.55
N VAL A 104 -4.17 10.79 -7.25
CA VAL A 104 -3.40 9.60 -6.88
C VAL A 104 -2.92 9.74 -5.44
N TYR A 105 -3.15 8.73 -4.64
CA TYR A 105 -2.70 8.62 -3.26
C TYR A 105 -1.87 7.37 -3.09
N ALA A 106 -1.04 7.31 -2.05
CA ALA A 106 -0.30 6.09 -1.77
C ALA A 106 -0.17 5.78 -0.27
N ILE A 107 -0.09 4.49 0.04
CA ILE A 107 0.33 3.98 1.34
C ILE A 107 1.52 3.07 1.11
N VAL A 108 2.68 3.46 1.66
CA VAL A 108 3.89 2.64 1.59
C VAL A 108 4.21 2.10 2.98
N ASN A 109 4.30 0.77 3.10
CA ASN A 109 4.57 0.15 4.38
C ASN A 109 5.91 -0.61 4.38
N CYS A 110 6.65 -0.51 5.47
CA CYS A 110 7.89 -1.26 5.65
C CYS A 110 7.91 -2.04 6.97
N GLY A 111 8.82 -3.01 7.06
CA GLY A 111 9.06 -3.78 8.28
C GLY A 111 9.87 -3.03 9.33
N PHE A 112 10.40 -1.85 9.04
CA PHE A 112 11.19 -1.05 9.98
C PHE A 112 10.28 -0.17 10.85
N PRO A 113 10.72 0.20 12.06
CA PRO A 113 9.99 1.16 12.89
C PRO A 113 9.98 2.58 12.32
N GLU A 114 10.96 2.92 11.49
CA GLU A 114 11.15 4.24 10.89
C GLU A 114 10.34 4.37 9.60
N PRO A 115 9.20 5.07 9.60
CA PRO A 115 8.35 5.20 8.40
C PRO A 115 8.99 6.04 7.29
N GLU A 116 9.92 6.94 7.63
CA GLU A 116 10.59 7.85 6.69
C GLU A 116 11.39 7.11 5.61
N ILE A 117 11.81 5.87 5.87
CA ILE A 117 12.51 5.01 4.90
C ILE A 117 11.67 4.75 3.64
N ASN A 118 10.36 4.95 3.71
CA ASN A 118 9.42 4.80 2.60
C ASN A 118 9.38 6.02 1.65
N LEU A 119 10.06 7.13 1.99
CA LEU A 119 9.89 8.41 1.30
C LEU A 119 10.27 8.34 -0.18
N GLU A 120 11.36 7.65 -0.54
CA GLU A 120 11.79 7.54 -1.93
C GLU A 120 10.79 6.76 -2.78
N ALA A 121 10.22 5.69 -2.24
CA ALA A 121 9.17 4.95 -2.92
C ALA A 121 7.89 5.80 -3.12
N MET A 122 7.56 6.68 -2.17
CA MET A 122 6.47 7.64 -2.29
C MET A 122 6.73 8.65 -3.41
N ARG A 123 7.97 9.15 -3.54
CA ARG A 123 8.38 10.06 -4.62
C ARG A 123 8.24 9.44 -6.01
N VAL A 124 8.42 8.12 -6.12
CA VAL A 124 8.20 7.42 -7.40
C VAL A 124 6.71 7.47 -7.78
N ILE A 125 5.78 7.34 -6.83
CA ILE A 125 4.35 7.48 -7.11
C ILE A 125 3.98 8.93 -7.48
N ASP A 126 4.55 9.93 -6.82
CA ASP A 126 4.38 11.33 -7.21
C ASP A 126 4.90 11.58 -8.64
N SER A 127 6.07 11.06 -8.97
CA SER A 127 6.63 11.14 -10.32
C SER A 127 5.74 10.46 -11.37
N PHE A 128 5.26 9.24 -11.09
CA PHE A 128 4.30 8.52 -11.94
C PHE A 128 3.03 9.35 -12.18
N SER A 129 2.48 9.95 -11.12
CA SER A 129 1.27 10.77 -11.20
C SER A 129 1.47 11.93 -12.18
N ARG A 130 2.55 12.69 -12.02
CA ARG A 130 2.89 13.81 -12.89
C ARG A 130 3.11 13.40 -14.34
N HIS A 131 3.86 12.32 -14.57
CA HIS A 131 4.16 11.83 -15.92
C HIS A 131 2.93 11.33 -16.67
N THR A 132 1.89 10.92 -15.95
CA THR A 132 0.64 10.45 -16.54
C THR A 132 -0.50 11.47 -16.46
N GLY A 133 -0.18 12.75 -16.21
CA GLY A 133 -1.15 13.86 -16.17
C GLY A 133 -2.17 13.75 -15.03
N ARG A 134 -1.80 13.08 -13.94
CA ARG A 134 -2.62 12.91 -12.73
C ARG A 134 -2.10 13.78 -11.59
N THR A 135 -2.96 14.11 -10.64
CA THR A 135 -2.59 14.91 -9.47
C THR A 135 -2.20 14.00 -8.31
N PHE A 136 -0.98 14.17 -7.77
CA PHE A 136 -0.61 13.48 -6.55
C PHE A 136 -1.22 14.18 -5.34
N GLY A 137 -2.14 13.52 -4.65
CA GLY A 137 -2.86 14.01 -3.47
C GLY A 137 -2.15 13.74 -2.14
N GLY A 138 -1.02 13.01 -2.19
CA GLY A 138 -0.26 12.68 -0.99
C GLY A 138 -0.40 11.22 -0.54
N GLY A 139 -0.07 10.94 0.72
CA GLY A 139 -0.16 9.57 1.23
C GLY A 139 0.42 9.40 2.62
N THR A 140 0.48 8.14 3.06
CA THR A 140 0.96 7.76 4.39
C THR A 140 2.16 6.82 4.30
N LEU A 141 3.24 7.17 4.99
CA LEU A 141 4.42 6.33 5.19
C LEU A 141 4.20 5.52 6.48
N VAL A 142 4.22 4.19 6.38
CA VAL A 142 3.87 3.28 7.48
C VAL A 142 5.06 2.44 7.90
N GLY A 143 5.50 2.62 9.14
CA GLY A 143 6.48 1.76 9.80
C GLY A 143 5.83 0.58 10.52
N CYS A 144 6.64 -0.36 10.97
CA CYS A 144 6.18 -1.57 11.71
C CYS A 144 5.17 -2.43 10.93
N GLY A 145 5.17 -2.40 9.62
CA GLY A 145 4.20 -3.12 8.77
C GLY A 145 4.10 -4.62 9.06
N GLY A 146 5.18 -5.25 9.52
CA GLY A 146 5.16 -6.66 9.92
C GLY A 146 4.23 -6.99 11.09
N MET A 147 3.87 -6.00 11.92
CA MET A 147 2.97 -6.17 13.07
C MET A 147 1.50 -5.93 12.70
N LEU A 148 1.22 -5.26 11.59
CA LEU A 148 -0.11 -4.75 11.23
C LEU A 148 -1.19 -5.83 11.29
N LEU A 149 -0.95 -6.98 10.68
CA LEU A 149 -1.94 -8.06 10.64
C LEU A 149 -2.05 -8.81 11.98
N ALA A 150 -0.92 -9.03 12.66
CA ALA A 150 -0.89 -9.82 13.89
C ALA A 150 -1.40 -9.05 15.12
N ALA A 151 -1.29 -7.72 15.13
CA ALA A 151 -1.56 -6.88 16.29
C ALA A 151 -2.66 -5.83 16.03
N GLN A 152 -3.58 -6.07 15.11
CA GLN A 152 -4.61 -5.11 14.68
C GLN A 152 -5.40 -4.49 15.84
N GLN A 153 -5.72 -5.28 16.86
CA GLN A 153 -6.54 -4.86 17.99
C GLN A 153 -5.72 -4.34 19.18
N ALA A 154 -4.39 -4.35 19.08
CA ALA A 154 -3.55 -3.89 20.17
C ALA A 154 -3.65 -2.35 20.34
N PRO A 155 -3.76 -1.83 21.58
CA PRO A 155 -3.91 -0.39 21.82
C PRO A 155 -2.80 0.46 21.20
N PHE A 156 -1.56 -0.06 21.15
CA PHE A 156 -0.42 0.64 20.57
C PHE A 156 -0.48 0.75 19.03
N MET A 157 -1.37 0.01 18.35
CA MET A 157 -1.61 0.10 16.92
C MET A 157 -2.69 1.13 16.56
N LYS A 158 -3.50 1.53 17.54
CA LYS A 158 -4.63 2.45 17.30
C LYS A 158 -4.22 3.75 16.60
N PRO A 159 -3.17 4.49 17.02
CA PRO A 159 -2.77 5.73 16.35
C PRO A 159 -2.31 5.51 14.90
N LEU A 160 -1.73 4.33 14.60
CA LEU A 160 -1.33 3.98 13.25
C LEU A 160 -2.55 3.82 12.33
N PHE A 161 -3.58 3.11 12.80
CA PHE A 161 -4.81 2.95 12.04
C PHE A 161 -5.60 4.26 11.91
N GLU A 162 -5.64 5.09 12.95
CA GLU A 162 -6.27 6.42 12.90
C GLU A 162 -5.64 7.30 11.81
N GLU A 163 -4.31 7.25 11.62
CA GLU A 163 -3.62 7.99 10.58
C GLU A 163 -3.97 7.46 9.18
N ILE A 164 -4.01 6.13 9.01
CA ILE A 164 -4.40 5.50 7.74
C ILE A 164 -5.87 5.81 7.41
N ASP A 165 -6.77 5.69 8.37
CA ASP A 165 -8.20 6.01 8.21
C ASP A 165 -8.42 7.51 7.92
N GLY A 166 -7.57 8.37 8.49
CA GLY A 166 -7.50 9.79 8.19
C GLY A 166 -7.19 10.07 6.70
N LEU A 167 -6.29 9.29 6.09
CA LEU A 167 -6.05 9.37 4.64
C LEU A 167 -7.32 9.00 3.85
N PHE A 168 -8.00 7.91 4.20
CA PHE A 168 -9.23 7.51 3.51
C PHE A 168 -10.35 8.56 3.66
N SER A 169 -10.50 9.13 4.85
CA SER A 169 -11.44 10.22 5.10
C SER A 169 -11.13 11.46 4.23
N ARG A 170 -9.86 11.80 4.08
CA ARG A 170 -9.41 12.88 3.20
C ARG A 170 -9.72 12.60 1.73
N ILE A 171 -9.47 11.39 1.24
CA ILE A 171 -9.82 10.99 -0.13
C ILE A 171 -11.31 11.22 -0.38
N HIS A 172 -12.16 10.85 0.57
CA HIS A 172 -13.60 11.09 0.47
C HIS A 172 -13.94 12.59 0.40
N GLN A 173 -13.28 13.44 1.20
CA GLN A 173 -13.46 14.88 1.17
C GLN A 173 -13.01 15.50 -0.17
N ASP A 174 -11.85 15.09 -0.67
CA ASP A 174 -11.30 15.56 -1.95
C ASP A 174 -12.23 15.21 -3.12
N LEU A 175 -12.85 14.03 -3.11
CA LEU A 175 -13.82 13.62 -4.10
C LEU A 175 -15.12 14.42 -4.05
N ASN A 176 -15.52 14.89 -2.87
CA ASN A 176 -16.70 15.73 -2.68
C ASN A 176 -16.46 17.24 -3.00
N GLY A 177 -15.34 17.57 -3.65
CA GLY A 177 -15.06 18.94 -4.13
C GLY A 177 -14.38 19.84 -3.11
N GLN A 178 -13.96 19.33 -1.97
CA GLN A 178 -13.05 20.03 -1.08
C GLN A 178 -11.66 19.88 -1.69
N GLU A 179 -11.18 20.90 -2.41
CA GLU A 179 -9.86 20.82 -3.01
C GLU A 179 -8.80 20.49 -1.97
N PRO A 180 -7.89 19.53 -2.24
CA PRO A 180 -6.80 19.25 -1.34
C PRO A 180 -5.95 20.53 -1.21
N ALA A 181 -6.02 21.17 -0.09
CA ALA A 181 -5.35 22.44 0.16
C ALA A 181 -3.82 22.32 0.01
N LYS A 182 -3.26 21.11 0.04
CA LYS A 182 -1.83 20.81 -0.14
C LYS A 182 -1.61 19.30 -0.24
N THR A 183 -0.65 18.88 -1.08
CA THR A 183 -0.10 17.51 -1.02
C THR A 183 0.35 17.19 0.40
N LEU A 184 -0.35 16.31 1.08
CA LEU A 184 -0.08 15.99 2.47
C LEU A 184 0.57 14.60 2.56
N LEU A 185 1.80 14.57 3.07
CA LEU A 185 2.46 13.33 3.47
C LEU A 185 2.39 13.20 4.99
N SER A 186 1.96 12.04 5.46
CA SER A 186 1.96 11.70 6.87
C SER A 186 2.85 10.50 7.16
N ASN A 187 3.35 10.43 8.38
CA ASN A 187 4.20 9.35 8.88
C ASN A 187 3.51 8.69 10.06
N THR A 188 3.45 7.37 10.05
CA THR A 188 2.91 6.63 11.19
C THR A 188 3.67 5.33 11.41
N ALA A 189 3.78 4.94 12.68
CA ALA A 189 4.30 3.64 13.09
C ALA A 189 3.61 3.19 14.38
N ALA A 190 3.69 1.90 14.69
CA ALA A 190 3.19 1.40 15.96
C ALA A 190 3.92 2.08 17.12
N LYS A 191 3.18 2.57 18.11
CA LYS A 191 3.75 3.11 19.36
C LYS A 191 4.23 1.98 20.26
N PHE A 192 5.31 1.33 19.83
CA PHE A 192 5.88 0.16 20.48
C PHE A 192 7.38 0.40 20.75
N PRO A 193 7.91 0.10 21.95
CA PRO A 193 9.32 0.32 22.26
C PRO A 193 10.23 -0.41 21.28
N ARG A 194 11.17 0.32 20.66
CA ARG A 194 12.03 -0.18 19.60
C ARG A 194 12.80 -1.44 20.00
N PHE A 195 13.31 -1.51 21.24
CA PHE A 195 14.04 -2.69 21.70
C PHE A 195 13.14 -3.94 21.79
N LEU A 196 11.87 -3.78 22.18
CA LEU A 196 10.89 -4.88 22.20
C LEU A 196 10.51 -5.31 20.78
N TYR A 197 10.48 -4.37 19.83
CA TYR A 197 10.25 -4.69 18.42
C TYR A 197 11.33 -5.65 17.88
N PHE A 198 12.59 -5.34 18.12
CA PHE A 198 13.70 -6.21 17.69
C PHE A 198 13.74 -7.53 18.46
N LEU A 199 13.42 -7.52 19.77
CA LEU A 199 13.34 -8.73 20.57
C LEU A 199 12.24 -9.66 20.05
N ALA A 200 11.05 -9.14 19.76
CA ALA A 200 9.94 -9.89 19.18
C ALA A 200 10.28 -10.44 17.79
N GLY A 201 10.92 -9.63 16.95
CA GLY A 201 11.40 -10.05 15.62
C GLY A 201 12.39 -11.20 15.71
N ASN A 202 13.40 -11.10 16.57
CA ASN A 202 14.37 -12.17 16.79
C ASN A 202 13.71 -13.46 17.30
N SER A 203 12.78 -13.34 18.24
CA SER A 203 12.02 -14.49 18.75
C SER A 203 11.20 -15.16 17.63
N GLY A 204 10.61 -14.35 16.75
CA GLY A 204 9.88 -14.81 15.57
C GLY A 204 10.75 -15.64 14.62
N TRP A 205 11.99 -15.21 14.36
CA TRP A 205 12.95 -15.97 13.55
C TRP A 205 13.29 -17.32 14.18
N HIS A 206 13.53 -17.36 15.50
CA HIS A 206 13.79 -18.62 16.21
C HIS A 206 12.58 -19.56 16.18
N MET A 207 11.37 -19.05 16.32
CA MET A 207 10.14 -19.85 16.19
C MET A 207 9.97 -20.39 14.77
N ALA A 208 10.19 -19.56 13.76
CA ALA A 208 10.12 -19.96 12.36
C ALA A 208 11.16 -21.06 12.04
N ALA A 209 12.39 -20.92 12.53
CA ALA A 209 13.43 -21.94 12.38
C ALA A 209 12.99 -23.28 12.97
N ARG A 210 12.49 -23.29 14.21
CA ARG A 210 11.98 -24.51 14.87
C ARG A 210 10.84 -25.15 14.09
N LYS A 211 9.88 -24.36 13.59
CA LYS A 211 8.76 -24.84 12.79
C LYS A 211 9.23 -25.53 11.49
N ASN A 212 10.37 -25.13 10.96
CA ASN A 212 11.01 -25.71 9.79
C ASN A 212 12.07 -26.77 10.12
N GLY A 213 12.09 -27.31 11.35
CA GLY A 213 13.00 -28.38 11.76
C GLY A 213 14.45 -27.93 12.03
N LEU A 214 14.69 -26.61 12.07
CA LEU A 214 16.02 -26.04 12.30
C LEU A 214 16.25 -25.75 13.79
N ARG A 215 17.49 -25.84 14.23
CA ARG A 215 17.94 -25.41 15.56
C ARG A 215 18.38 -23.95 15.52
N SER A 216 18.38 -23.26 16.67
CA SER A 216 18.83 -21.87 16.77
C SER A 216 20.26 -21.64 16.24
N ASN A 217 21.14 -22.65 16.37
CA ASN A 217 22.51 -22.57 15.83
C ASN A 217 22.57 -22.67 14.31
N ASP A 218 21.56 -23.26 13.66
CA ASP A 218 21.51 -23.34 12.20
C ASP A 218 21.29 -21.96 11.54
N LEU A 219 20.67 -21.01 12.27
CA LEU A 219 20.53 -19.62 11.83
C LEU A 219 21.87 -18.88 11.69
N LYS A 220 22.94 -19.38 12.33
CA LYS A 220 24.29 -18.80 12.30
C LYS A 220 25.19 -19.47 11.25
N ARG A 221 24.70 -20.52 10.59
CA ARG A 221 25.47 -21.21 9.56
C ARG A 221 25.81 -20.27 8.40
N LYS A 222 27.03 -20.43 7.89
CA LYS A 222 27.49 -19.76 6.69
C LYS A 222 27.65 -20.80 5.58
N PRO A 223 26.58 -21.18 4.86
CA PRO A 223 26.57 -22.35 3.98
C PRO A 223 27.54 -22.23 2.79
N TYR A 224 28.06 -21.05 2.52
CA TYR A 224 29.00 -20.78 1.42
C TYR A 224 30.45 -20.57 1.88
N GLN A 225 30.72 -20.77 3.17
CA GLN A 225 32.09 -20.83 3.68
C GLN A 225 32.41 -22.28 3.95
N SER A 226 33.12 -22.91 3.00
CA SER A 226 33.79 -24.20 3.16
C SER A 226 35.10 -24.00 3.94
#